data_54ee0fabced1abf1dca00563a50c02fc
#
_entry.id   54ee0fabced1abf1dca00563a50c02fc
#
_cell.length_a   1.000
_cell.length_b   1.000
_cell.length_c   1.000
_cell.angle_alpha   90.00
_cell.angle_beta   90.00
_cell.angle_gamma   90.00
#
_symmetry.space_group_name_H-M   'P 1'
#
loop_
_entity.id
_entity.type
_entity.pdbx_description
1 polymer ?
#
loop_
_entity_poly.entity_id
_entity_poly.type
_entity_poly.pdbx_seq_one_letter_code
_entity_poly.pdbx_strand_id
1 'polypeptide(L)'
;GIATDAIDRLHTTATSHHRMIICEIMGHRAGWLSLQSGLAGGADVILLPEIPYDLERIAEYMLQRRRSGKRFSIIAAAEGAKSLTEAEAEQRAKRRLEKDGKKGDRRPEPGKGKHAREVPTETEAVDAIRADLPLKVKRMHKEVMSYHAVQEQMVTRLARQLQELTGVEARMTSLGHVQRGGIPSSFDRALCTQLGAKAADLLAVGRYGVMVAYRSGVCVPVPLEEVVGRRKPVPLDHPMLDAARKVGTCLGD
;
A
#
# COMPACT_ATOMS: atom_id res chain seq x y z
N GLY A 1 10.78 12.97 2.45
CA GLY A 1 11.23 14.15 1.67
C GLY A 1 10.43 14.28 0.40
N ILE A 2 10.66 13.47 -0.64
CA ILE A 2 10.07 13.67 -2.00
C ILE A 2 8.55 13.82 -1.99
N ALA A 3 7.82 12.95 -1.29
CA ALA A 3 6.37 13.06 -1.20
C ALA A 3 5.92 14.31 -0.44
N THR A 4 6.65 14.71 0.61
CA THR A 4 6.40 15.97 1.33
C THR A 4 6.64 17.17 0.43
N ASP A 5 7.76 17.21 -0.29
CA ASP A 5 8.08 18.28 -1.23
C ASP A 5 7.04 18.41 -2.35
N ALA A 6 6.48 17.27 -2.79
CA ALA A 6 5.40 17.26 -3.76
C ALA A 6 4.11 17.87 -3.18
N ILE A 7 3.75 17.51 -1.95
CA ILE A 7 2.58 18.06 -1.25
C ILE A 7 2.74 19.58 -1.07
N ASP A 8 3.92 20.06 -0.65
CA ASP A 8 4.22 21.49 -0.50
C ASP A 8 4.01 22.26 -1.80
N ARG A 9 4.47 21.72 -2.92
CA ARG A 9 4.23 22.31 -4.25
C ARG A 9 2.76 22.32 -4.63
N LEU A 10 2.01 21.29 -4.26
CA LEU A 10 0.57 21.21 -4.52
C LEU A 10 -0.22 22.25 -3.73
N HIS A 11 0.23 22.68 -2.53
CA HIS A 11 -0.42 23.75 -1.77
C HIS A 11 -0.53 25.06 -2.56
N THR A 12 0.53 25.48 -3.23
CA THR A 12 0.52 26.72 -4.02
C THR A 12 -0.44 26.63 -5.19
N THR A 13 -0.45 25.49 -5.90
CA THR A 13 -1.36 25.22 -7.02
C THR A 13 -2.81 25.11 -6.56
N ALA A 14 -3.08 24.39 -5.46
CA ALA A 14 -4.41 24.23 -4.91
C ALA A 14 -5.02 25.57 -4.46
N THR A 15 -4.21 26.43 -3.85
CA THR A 15 -4.63 27.74 -3.36
C THR A 15 -5.08 28.65 -4.49
N SER A 16 -4.35 28.70 -5.60
CA SER A 16 -4.65 29.60 -6.74
C SER A 16 -5.92 29.20 -7.49
N HIS A 17 -6.29 27.92 -7.47
CA HIS A 17 -7.42 27.41 -8.25
C HIS A 17 -8.63 26.98 -7.42
N HIS A 18 -8.57 27.06 -6.10
CA HIS A 18 -9.64 26.67 -5.17
C HIS A 18 -10.16 25.23 -5.40
N ARG A 19 -9.24 24.31 -5.66
CA ARG A 19 -9.50 22.93 -6.03
C ARG A 19 -9.19 21.96 -4.86
N MET A 20 -9.73 20.78 -4.98
CA MET A 20 -9.30 19.61 -4.23
C MET A 20 -8.21 18.88 -5.03
N ILE A 21 -7.06 18.62 -4.42
CA ILE A 21 -5.99 17.86 -5.06
C ILE A 21 -5.77 16.57 -4.28
N ILE A 22 -5.85 15.43 -4.98
CA ILE A 22 -5.57 14.13 -4.43
C ILE A 22 -4.17 13.73 -4.88
N CYS A 23 -3.25 13.62 -3.93
CA CYS A 23 -1.89 13.17 -4.15
C CYS A 23 -1.79 11.68 -3.82
N GLU A 24 -1.61 10.85 -4.85
CA GLU A 24 -1.38 9.42 -4.66
C GLU A 24 0.06 9.16 -4.27
N ILE A 25 0.23 8.48 -3.15
CA ILE A 25 1.51 8.16 -2.54
C ILE A 25 1.68 6.65 -2.49
N MET A 26 2.90 6.16 -2.73
CA MET A 26 3.22 4.75 -2.63
C MET A 26 2.89 4.22 -1.22
N GLY A 27 2.32 3.04 -1.16
CA GLY A 27 1.92 2.43 0.11
C GLY A 27 0.78 1.42 -0.08
N HIS A 28 1.04 0.36 -0.88
CA HIS A 28 0.02 -0.62 -1.23
C HIS A 28 -0.56 -1.36 -0.02
N ARG A 29 0.24 -1.63 1.00
CA ARG A 29 -0.15 -2.45 2.17
C ARG A 29 0.28 -1.88 3.51
N ALA A 30 0.93 -0.73 3.51
CA ALA A 30 1.35 -0.02 4.70
C ALA A 30 1.42 1.48 4.40
N GLY A 31 0.71 2.26 5.19
CA GLY A 31 0.47 3.68 4.96
C GLY A 31 1.52 4.63 5.52
N TRP A 32 2.69 4.12 5.93
CA TRP A 32 3.73 4.94 6.57
C TRP A 32 4.15 6.16 5.75
N LEU A 33 4.33 6.00 4.43
CA LEU A 33 4.72 7.12 3.56
C LEU A 33 3.63 8.17 3.50
N SER A 34 2.37 7.77 3.30
CA SER A 34 1.24 8.70 3.23
C SER A 34 1.00 9.39 4.57
N LEU A 35 1.11 8.66 5.70
CA LEU A 35 0.96 9.23 7.03
C LEU A 35 2.03 10.29 7.31
N GLN A 36 3.31 9.93 7.11
CA GLN A 36 4.42 10.83 7.41
C GLN A 36 4.48 12.02 6.47
N SER A 37 4.35 11.79 5.16
CA SER A 37 4.42 12.88 4.19
C SER A 37 3.16 13.76 4.19
N GLY A 38 1.99 13.16 4.41
CA GLY A 38 0.74 13.90 4.55
C GLY A 38 0.72 14.80 5.79
N LEU A 39 1.16 14.26 6.92
CA LEU A 39 1.25 15.05 8.16
C LEU A 39 2.31 16.16 8.05
N ALA A 40 3.51 15.83 7.54
CA ALA A 40 4.60 16.78 7.39
C ALA A 40 4.32 17.85 6.33
N GLY A 41 3.63 17.51 5.24
CA GLY A 41 3.24 18.41 4.17
C GLY A 41 1.90 19.12 4.43
N GLY A 42 1.26 18.92 5.58
CA GLY A 42 0.02 19.62 5.94
C GLY A 42 -1.19 19.20 5.09
N ALA A 43 -1.28 17.92 4.71
CA ALA A 43 -2.47 17.41 4.03
C ALA A 43 -3.70 17.47 4.94
N ASP A 44 -4.82 17.86 4.38
CA ASP A 44 -6.09 18.00 5.09
C ASP A 44 -6.76 16.64 5.36
N VAL A 45 -6.53 15.70 4.46
CA VAL A 45 -6.98 14.30 4.58
C VAL A 45 -5.82 13.37 4.30
N ILE A 46 -5.69 12.31 5.10
CA ILE A 46 -4.69 11.26 4.90
C ILE A 46 -5.41 9.91 4.87
N LEU A 47 -5.33 9.20 3.74
CA LEU A 47 -5.97 7.90 3.55
C LEU A 47 -4.92 6.80 3.57
N LEU A 48 -5.16 5.79 4.42
CA LEU A 48 -4.23 4.70 4.70
C LEU A 48 -4.85 3.34 4.37
N PRO A 49 -4.05 2.34 3.96
CA PRO A 49 -4.56 0.98 3.76
C PRO A 49 -5.10 0.32 5.03
N GLU A 50 -4.61 0.76 6.20
CA GLU A 50 -4.97 0.23 7.52
C GLU A 50 -6.32 0.75 8.02
N ILE A 51 -6.75 1.91 7.53
CA ILE A 51 -8.00 2.58 7.96
C ILE A 51 -8.90 2.69 6.73
N PRO A 52 -9.90 1.81 6.58
CA PRO A 52 -10.89 1.96 5.52
C PRO A 52 -11.65 3.28 5.66
N TYR A 53 -11.70 4.04 4.57
CA TYR A 53 -12.31 5.37 4.61
C TYR A 53 -13.79 5.34 4.26
N ASP A 54 -14.54 6.24 4.92
CA ASP A 54 -15.90 6.60 4.59
C ASP A 54 -15.90 7.81 3.65
N LEU A 55 -16.40 7.60 2.45
CA LEU A 55 -16.44 8.64 1.43
C LEU A 55 -17.33 9.84 1.82
N GLU A 56 -18.47 9.55 2.48
CA GLU A 56 -19.42 10.59 2.90
C GLU A 56 -18.83 11.47 3.99
N ARG A 57 -18.12 10.88 4.95
CA ARG A 57 -17.40 11.62 5.99
C ARG A 57 -16.31 12.53 5.41
N ILE A 58 -15.55 12.04 4.43
CA ILE A 58 -14.55 12.88 3.75
C ILE A 58 -15.23 14.05 3.04
N ALA A 59 -16.33 13.79 2.32
CA ALA A 59 -17.08 14.83 1.62
C ALA A 59 -17.65 15.88 2.61
N GLU A 60 -18.24 15.45 3.71
CA GLU A 60 -18.75 16.33 4.76
C GLU A 60 -17.62 17.18 5.38
N TYR A 61 -16.50 16.59 5.73
CA TYR A 61 -15.33 17.29 6.23
C TYR A 61 -14.84 18.37 5.24
N MET A 62 -14.78 18.04 3.93
CA MET A 62 -14.41 18.99 2.89
C MET A 62 -15.39 20.17 2.79
N LEU A 63 -16.68 19.90 2.86
CA LEU A 63 -17.72 20.93 2.85
C LEU A 63 -17.65 21.83 4.09
N GLN A 64 -17.40 21.24 5.26
CA GLN A 64 -17.21 22.00 6.50
C GLN A 64 -15.99 22.93 6.43
N ARG A 65 -14.86 22.44 5.92
CA ARG A 65 -13.66 23.27 5.65
C ARG A 65 -13.97 24.43 4.75
N ARG A 66 -14.70 24.18 3.65
CA ARG A 66 -15.11 25.24 2.71
C ARG A 66 -15.98 26.31 3.38
N ARG A 67 -16.94 25.89 4.21
CA ARG A 67 -17.79 26.82 5.00
C ARG A 67 -16.96 27.64 5.98
N SER A 68 -15.87 27.11 6.52
CA SER A 68 -14.93 27.84 7.39
C SER A 68 -13.91 28.72 6.63
N GLY A 69 -14.09 28.92 5.32
CA GLY A 69 -13.24 29.78 4.50
C GLY A 69 -12.00 29.10 3.88
N LYS A 70 -11.79 27.81 4.11
CA LYS A 70 -10.72 27.03 3.46
C LYS A 70 -11.14 26.62 2.05
N ARG A 71 -10.64 27.31 1.05
CA ARG A 71 -11.12 27.18 -0.35
C ARG A 71 -10.48 26.04 -1.14
N PHE A 72 -9.41 25.44 -0.64
CA PHE A 72 -8.73 24.28 -1.25
C PHE A 72 -8.54 23.17 -0.22
N SER A 73 -8.26 21.97 -0.70
CA SER A 73 -7.91 20.85 0.17
C SER A 73 -6.94 19.90 -0.53
N ILE A 74 -6.04 19.34 0.25
CA ILE A 74 -5.08 18.33 -0.19
C ILE A 74 -5.37 17.02 0.52
N ILE A 75 -5.50 15.96 -0.27
CA ILE A 75 -5.69 14.58 0.19
C ILE A 75 -4.41 13.80 -0.12
N ALA A 76 -3.72 13.32 0.89
CA ALA A 76 -2.62 12.37 0.75
C ALA A 76 -3.18 10.95 0.81
N ALA A 77 -3.27 10.27 -0.33
CA ALA A 77 -3.87 8.95 -0.42
C ALA A 77 -2.81 7.89 -0.71
N ALA A 78 -2.68 6.88 0.17
CA ALA A 78 -1.88 5.70 -0.14
C ALA A 78 -2.52 4.92 -1.29
N GLU A 79 -1.73 4.41 -2.24
CA GLU A 79 -2.22 3.62 -3.39
C GLU A 79 -3.05 2.39 -3.00
N GLY A 80 -2.88 1.89 -1.79
CA GLY A 80 -3.62 0.76 -1.23
C GLY A 80 -4.77 1.14 -0.30
N ALA A 81 -5.11 2.42 -0.18
CA ALA A 81 -6.25 2.86 0.62
C ALA A 81 -7.57 2.32 0.02
N LYS A 82 -8.53 1.97 0.88
CA LYS A 82 -9.80 1.35 0.49
C LYS A 82 -10.96 2.02 1.17
N SER A 83 -12.07 2.11 0.45
CA SER A 83 -13.34 2.51 1.08
C SER A 83 -13.86 1.41 2.01
N LEU A 84 -14.77 1.76 2.91
CA LEU A 84 -15.46 0.78 3.77
C LEU A 84 -16.12 -0.34 2.94
N THR A 85 -16.78 0.01 1.85
CA THR A 85 -17.45 -0.96 0.96
C THR A 85 -16.47 -1.93 0.32
N GLU A 86 -15.28 -1.47 -0.10
CA GLU A 86 -14.22 -2.30 -0.68
C GLU A 86 -13.58 -3.21 0.36
N ALA A 87 -13.33 -2.68 1.56
CA ALA A 87 -12.77 -3.46 2.66
C ALA A 87 -13.71 -4.60 3.08
N GLU A 88 -15.02 -4.32 3.17
CA GLU A 88 -16.02 -5.36 3.44
C GLU A 88 -16.11 -6.41 2.32
N ALA A 89 -16.10 -5.98 1.06
CA ALA A 89 -16.12 -6.89 -0.08
C ALA A 89 -14.90 -7.82 -0.08
N GLU A 90 -13.71 -7.28 0.21
CA GLU A 90 -12.48 -8.09 0.34
C GLU A 90 -12.57 -9.08 1.50
N GLN A 91 -13.09 -8.66 2.66
CA GLN A 91 -13.27 -9.55 3.80
C GLN A 91 -14.25 -10.68 3.48
N ARG A 92 -15.36 -10.37 2.81
CA ARG A 92 -16.33 -11.38 2.36
C ARG A 92 -15.70 -12.38 1.39
N ALA A 93 -14.88 -11.90 0.45
CA ALA A 93 -14.16 -12.74 -0.51
C ALA A 93 -13.16 -13.66 0.20
N LYS A 94 -12.36 -13.14 1.14
CA LYS A 94 -11.42 -13.93 1.95
C LYS A 94 -12.12 -15.03 2.74
N ARG A 95 -13.21 -14.71 3.43
CA ARG A 95 -14.02 -15.70 4.19
C ARG A 95 -14.60 -16.81 3.31
N ARG A 96 -14.97 -16.50 2.06
CA ARG A 96 -15.42 -17.52 1.09
C ARG A 96 -14.29 -18.45 0.69
N LEU A 97 -13.12 -17.90 0.38
CA LEU A 97 -11.93 -18.69 0.03
C LEU A 97 -11.46 -19.61 1.17
N GLU A 98 -11.49 -19.15 2.40
CA GLU A 98 -11.16 -19.95 3.60
C GLU A 98 -12.16 -21.10 3.83
N LYS A 99 -13.46 -20.84 3.61
CA LYS A 99 -14.50 -21.89 3.72
C LYS A 99 -14.36 -22.94 2.62
N ASP A 100 -14.05 -22.51 1.41
CA ASP A 100 -13.87 -23.40 0.27
C ASP A 100 -12.56 -24.20 0.35
N GLY A 101 -11.49 -23.60 0.89
CA GLY A 101 -10.20 -24.27 1.13
C GLY A 101 -10.32 -25.43 2.13
N LYS A 102 -11.16 -25.28 3.17
CA LYS A 102 -11.42 -26.35 4.15
C LYS A 102 -12.27 -27.52 3.61
N LYS A 103 -12.97 -27.34 2.48
CA LYS A 103 -13.76 -28.41 1.84
C LYS A 103 -12.98 -29.24 0.82
N GLY A 104 -11.75 -28.86 0.49
CA GLY A 104 -10.95 -29.41 -0.61
C GLY A 104 -9.90 -30.45 -0.26
N ASP A 105 -9.77 -30.87 0.99
CA ASP A 105 -8.71 -31.81 1.42
C ASP A 105 -9.18 -33.29 1.40
N ARG A 106 -9.75 -33.70 0.24
CA ARG A 106 -9.85 -35.12 -0.13
C ARG A 106 -8.89 -35.35 -1.29
N ARG A 107 -7.68 -35.78 -0.97
CA ARG A 107 -6.70 -36.26 -1.96
C ARG A 107 -7.27 -37.48 -2.69
N PRO A 108 -7.22 -37.53 -4.05
CA PRO A 108 -7.34 -38.78 -4.79
C PRO A 108 -6.03 -39.57 -4.64
N GLU A 109 -6.12 -40.88 -4.42
CA GLU A 109 -4.98 -41.78 -4.40
C GLU A 109 -4.21 -41.81 -5.73
N PRO A 110 -2.88 -42.01 -5.71
CA PRO A 110 -2.07 -42.01 -6.92
C PRO A 110 -2.21 -43.35 -7.67
N GLY A 111 -2.84 -43.27 -8.83
CA GLY A 111 -2.86 -44.39 -9.81
C GLY A 111 -1.49 -44.60 -10.45
N LYS A 112 -1.01 -45.85 -10.41
CA LYS A 112 0.23 -46.33 -11.06
C LYS A 112 0.15 -46.22 -12.57
N GLY A 113 1.05 -45.48 -13.20
CA GLY A 113 1.25 -45.48 -14.67
C GLY A 113 2.68 -45.09 -15.02
N LYS A 114 3.44 -46.11 -15.47
CA LYS A 114 4.82 -45.95 -15.98
C LYS A 114 4.75 -45.42 -17.42
N HIS A 115 5.43 -44.33 -17.75
CA HIS A 115 6.04 -44.10 -19.06
C HIS A 115 7.16 -43.03 -18.90
N ALA A 116 8.32 -43.35 -19.46
CA ALA A 116 9.45 -42.46 -19.59
C ALA A 116 9.07 -41.22 -20.43
N ARG A 117 9.33 -40.03 -19.93
CA ARG A 117 9.11 -38.78 -20.65
C ARG A 117 10.45 -38.11 -20.98
N GLU A 118 10.58 -37.69 -22.22
CA GLU A 118 11.60 -36.76 -22.70
C GLU A 118 11.55 -35.47 -21.90
N VAL A 119 12.71 -34.85 -21.70
CA VAL A 119 12.84 -33.61 -20.94
C VAL A 119 12.25 -32.45 -21.76
N PRO A 120 11.17 -31.80 -21.32
CA PRO A 120 10.55 -30.71 -22.07
C PRO A 120 11.44 -29.44 -22.07
N THR A 121 11.35 -28.66 -23.15
CA THR A 121 11.96 -27.33 -23.21
C THR A 121 11.36 -26.39 -22.16
N GLU A 122 12.09 -25.34 -21.75
CA GLU A 122 11.64 -24.40 -20.70
C GLU A 122 10.22 -23.83 -21.00
N THR A 123 9.91 -23.58 -22.26
CA THR A 123 8.59 -23.07 -22.70
C THR A 123 7.49 -24.12 -22.52
N GLU A 124 7.78 -25.36 -22.87
CA GLU A 124 6.84 -26.48 -22.68
C GLU A 124 6.64 -26.83 -21.21
N ALA A 125 7.68 -26.66 -20.38
CA ALA A 125 7.57 -26.84 -18.93
C ALA A 125 6.68 -25.77 -18.29
N VAL A 126 6.79 -24.50 -18.71
CA VAL A 126 5.95 -23.40 -18.23
C VAL A 126 4.49 -23.58 -18.68
N ASP A 127 4.26 -24.03 -19.92
CA ASP A 127 2.91 -24.29 -20.44
C ASP A 127 2.30 -25.56 -19.84
N ALA A 128 3.08 -26.58 -19.54
CA ALA A 128 2.64 -27.76 -18.81
C ALA A 128 2.25 -27.43 -17.37
N ILE A 129 3.03 -26.61 -16.67
CA ILE A 129 2.70 -26.12 -15.33
C ILE A 129 1.42 -25.26 -15.37
N ARG A 130 1.24 -24.44 -16.41
CA ARG A 130 -0.01 -23.68 -16.63
C ARG A 130 -1.20 -24.58 -16.95
N ALA A 131 -0.98 -25.68 -17.68
CA ALA A 131 -2.03 -26.64 -18.02
C ALA A 131 -2.51 -27.47 -16.83
N ASP A 132 -1.61 -27.78 -15.89
CA ASP A 132 -1.87 -28.65 -14.73
C ASP A 132 -2.38 -27.88 -13.48
N LEU A 133 -2.46 -26.54 -13.57
CA LEU A 133 -3.04 -25.71 -12.51
C LEU A 133 -4.52 -26.07 -12.35
N PRO A 134 -4.98 -26.40 -11.13
CA PRO A 134 -6.39 -26.65 -10.85
C PRO A 134 -7.28 -25.54 -11.45
N LEU A 135 -8.39 -25.92 -12.04
CA LEU A 135 -9.38 -24.98 -12.63
C LEU A 135 -9.69 -23.78 -11.71
N LYS A 136 -9.61 -24.00 -10.40
CA LYS A 136 -9.78 -23.02 -9.34
C LYS A 136 -8.67 -21.94 -9.32
N VAL A 137 -7.41 -22.35 -9.57
CA VAL A 137 -6.27 -21.41 -9.61
C VAL A 137 -6.27 -20.63 -10.94
N LYS A 138 -6.68 -21.26 -12.06
CA LYS A 138 -6.88 -20.57 -13.35
C LYS A 138 -8.01 -19.53 -13.26
N ARG A 139 -9.10 -19.86 -12.58
CA ARG A 139 -10.20 -18.92 -12.31
C ARG A 139 -9.76 -17.76 -11.43
N MET A 140 -9.04 -18.05 -10.35
CA MET A 140 -8.48 -17.06 -9.44
C MET A 140 -7.46 -16.15 -10.15
N HIS A 141 -6.58 -16.71 -10.98
CA HIS A 141 -5.63 -15.93 -11.77
C HIS A 141 -6.35 -15.04 -12.79
N LYS A 142 -7.38 -15.55 -13.45
CA LYS A 142 -8.22 -14.79 -14.38
C LYS A 142 -9.03 -13.71 -13.67
N GLU A 143 -9.56 -13.97 -12.47
CA GLU A 143 -10.26 -12.98 -11.65
C GLU A 143 -9.30 -11.91 -11.12
N VAL A 144 -8.09 -12.27 -10.67
CA VAL A 144 -7.06 -11.33 -10.25
C VAL A 144 -6.57 -10.48 -11.43
N MET A 145 -6.36 -11.07 -12.60
CA MET A 145 -5.95 -10.33 -13.81
C MET A 145 -7.09 -9.48 -14.37
N SER A 146 -8.35 -9.92 -14.32
CA SER A 146 -9.50 -9.10 -14.70
C SER A 146 -9.73 -7.97 -13.70
N TYR A 147 -9.47 -8.21 -12.43
CA TYR A 147 -9.55 -7.19 -11.38
C TYR A 147 -8.52 -6.08 -11.60
N HIS A 148 -7.31 -6.42 -12.05
CA HIS A 148 -6.28 -5.43 -12.37
C HIS A 148 -6.49 -4.72 -13.73
N ALA A 149 -7.15 -5.37 -14.68
CA ALA A 149 -7.35 -4.82 -16.03
C ALA A 149 -8.56 -3.87 -16.15
N VAL A 150 -9.50 -3.91 -15.21
CA VAL A 150 -10.77 -3.15 -15.27
C VAL A 150 -10.89 -2.13 -14.14
N GLN A 151 -9.96 -2.10 -13.18
CA GLN A 151 -10.03 -1.14 -12.08
C GLN A 151 -9.52 0.24 -12.51
N GLU A 152 -10.46 1.18 -12.63
CA GLU A 152 -10.17 2.61 -12.51
C GLU A 152 -9.27 2.81 -11.28
N GLN A 153 -8.14 3.48 -11.44
CA GLN A 153 -7.22 3.73 -10.31
C GLN A 153 -8.00 4.31 -9.13
N MET A 154 -7.72 3.83 -7.92
CA MET A 154 -8.44 4.23 -6.70
C MET A 154 -8.58 5.75 -6.60
N VAL A 155 -7.51 6.48 -6.83
CA VAL A 155 -7.51 7.96 -6.77
C VAL A 155 -8.38 8.63 -7.83
N THR A 156 -8.49 8.06 -9.03
CA THR A 156 -9.36 8.57 -10.10
C THR A 156 -10.82 8.43 -9.69
N ARG A 157 -11.18 7.26 -9.18
CA ARG A 157 -12.52 6.98 -8.65
C ARG A 157 -12.84 7.89 -7.45
N LEU A 158 -11.91 8.01 -6.51
CA LEU A 158 -12.04 8.87 -5.34
C LEU A 158 -12.26 10.34 -5.76
N ALA A 159 -11.49 10.84 -6.73
CA ALA A 159 -11.62 12.21 -7.24
C ALA A 159 -13.02 12.45 -7.83
N ARG A 160 -13.48 11.55 -8.69
CA ARG A 160 -14.81 11.64 -9.30
C ARG A 160 -15.92 11.62 -8.25
N GLN A 161 -15.89 10.66 -7.31
CA GLN A 161 -16.90 10.53 -6.27
C GLN A 161 -16.93 11.74 -5.33
N LEU A 162 -15.78 12.26 -4.90
CA LEU A 162 -15.72 13.45 -4.07
C LEU A 162 -16.19 14.70 -4.82
N GLN A 163 -15.89 14.81 -6.11
CA GLN A 163 -16.40 15.91 -6.94
C GLN A 163 -17.94 15.85 -7.09
N GLU A 164 -18.51 14.65 -7.27
CA GLU A 164 -19.95 14.45 -7.34
C GLU A 164 -20.65 14.84 -6.02
N LEU A 165 -20.08 14.44 -4.86
CA LEU A 165 -20.66 14.71 -3.55
C LEU A 165 -20.49 16.16 -3.08
N THR A 166 -19.38 16.80 -3.43
CA THR A 166 -19.05 18.15 -2.91
C THR A 166 -19.31 19.29 -3.88
N GLY A 167 -19.44 19.00 -5.17
CA GLY A 167 -19.47 20.00 -6.25
C GLY A 167 -18.15 20.78 -6.41
N VAL A 168 -17.06 20.31 -5.76
CA VAL A 168 -15.73 20.94 -5.86
C VAL A 168 -14.91 20.19 -6.88
N GLU A 169 -14.28 20.93 -7.80
CA GLU A 169 -13.40 20.33 -8.80
C GLU A 169 -12.26 19.57 -8.11
N ALA A 170 -12.13 18.29 -8.43
CA ALA A 170 -11.08 17.41 -7.91
C ALA A 170 -10.06 17.10 -9.01
N ARG A 171 -8.79 17.22 -8.68
CA ARG A 171 -7.66 16.83 -9.53
C ARG A 171 -6.82 15.80 -8.83
N MET A 172 -6.20 14.91 -9.58
CA MET A 172 -5.30 13.91 -9.03
C MET A 172 -3.87 14.10 -9.55
N THR A 173 -2.92 13.75 -8.70
CA THR A 173 -1.50 13.66 -9.03
C THR A 173 -0.98 12.35 -8.47
N SER A 174 -0.52 11.45 -9.33
CA SER A 174 0.16 10.23 -8.90
C SER A 174 1.66 10.46 -8.92
N LEU A 175 2.31 10.31 -7.77
CA LEU A 175 3.76 10.51 -7.67
C LEU A 175 4.54 9.32 -8.24
N GLY A 176 3.97 8.12 -8.19
CA GLY A 176 4.57 6.93 -8.77
C GLY A 176 6.03 6.73 -8.33
N HIS A 177 6.88 6.33 -9.27
CA HIS A 177 8.28 5.97 -9.03
C HIS A 177 9.20 7.14 -8.69
N VAL A 178 8.80 8.41 -8.90
CA VAL A 178 9.60 9.58 -8.45
C VAL A 178 9.91 9.52 -6.96
N GLN A 179 9.02 8.92 -6.15
CA GLN A 179 9.22 8.74 -4.72
C GLN A 179 10.38 7.82 -4.36
N ARG A 180 10.84 6.98 -5.29
CA ARG A 180 11.97 6.06 -5.10
C ARG A 180 13.30 6.66 -5.54
N GLY A 181 13.28 7.81 -6.19
CA GLY A 181 14.46 8.53 -6.66
C GLY A 181 14.93 9.59 -5.66
N GLY A 182 15.81 10.45 -6.15
CA GLY A 182 16.33 11.61 -5.42
C GLY A 182 17.57 11.34 -4.61
N ILE A 183 18.05 12.38 -3.95
CA ILE A 183 19.28 12.34 -3.13
C ILE A 183 18.90 11.84 -1.73
N PRO A 184 19.57 10.78 -1.20
CA PRO A 184 19.35 10.32 0.16
C PRO A 184 19.63 11.42 1.19
N SER A 185 18.83 11.48 2.25
CA SER A 185 19.07 12.39 3.35
C SER A 185 20.35 12.04 4.12
N SER A 186 20.84 12.94 4.95
CA SER A 186 21.98 12.64 5.84
C SER A 186 21.69 11.46 6.77
N PHE A 187 20.44 11.35 7.24
CA PHE A 187 20.00 10.22 8.06
C PHE A 187 20.06 8.90 7.28
N ASP A 188 19.54 8.85 6.04
CA ASP A 188 19.58 7.65 5.21
C ASP A 188 21.02 7.18 4.98
N ARG A 189 21.93 8.12 4.67
CA ARG A 189 23.36 7.82 4.42
C ARG A 189 24.01 7.25 5.67
N ALA A 190 23.85 7.90 6.82
CA ALA A 190 24.41 7.44 8.08
C ALA A 190 23.85 6.07 8.48
N LEU A 191 22.55 5.86 8.33
CA LEU A 191 21.88 4.58 8.61
C LEU A 191 22.39 3.48 7.69
N CYS A 192 22.47 3.71 6.38
CA CYS A 192 22.97 2.73 5.42
C CYS A 192 24.44 2.36 5.71
N THR A 193 25.27 3.32 6.11
CA THR A 193 26.67 3.06 6.49
C THR A 193 26.73 2.13 7.71
N GLN A 194 25.94 2.40 8.75
CA GLN A 194 25.88 1.55 9.95
C GLN A 194 25.37 0.14 9.65
N LEU A 195 24.29 0.04 8.84
CA LEU A 195 23.73 -1.25 8.43
C LEU A 195 24.76 -2.06 7.61
N GLY A 196 25.45 -1.41 6.66
CA GLY A 196 26.47 -2.04 5.82
C GLY A 196 27.68 -2.53 6.61
N ALA A 197 28.21 -1.69 7.51
CA ALA A 197 29.32 -2.06 8.40
C ALA A 197 28.93 -3.28 9.28
N LYS A 198 27.74 -3.24 9.89
CA LYS A 198 27.28 -4.38 10.70
C LYS A 198 27.06 -5.65 9.88
N ALA A 199 26.58 -5.53 8.64
CA ALA A 199 26.48 -6.68 7.74
C ALA A 199 27.85 -7.29 7.43
N ALA A 200 28.86 -6.45 7.17
CA ALA A 200 30.23 -6.91 6.94
C ALA A 200 30.82 -7.64 8.15
N ASP A 201 30.62 -7.10 9.38
CA ASP A 201 31.04 -7.77 10.62
C ASP A 201 30.42 -9.17 10.77
N LEU A 202 29.12 -9.29 10.47
CA LEU A 202 28.41 -10.57 10.57
C LEU A 202 28.93 -11.58 9.53
N LEU A 203 29.20 -11.13 8.30
CA LEU A 203 29.81 -11.97 7.26
C LEU A 203 31.23 -12.42 7.66
N ALA A 204 32.04 -11.55 8.24
CA ALA A 204 33.39 -11.87 8.68
C ALA A 204 33.43 -12.96 9.75
N VAL A 205 32.41 -13.04 10.59
CA VAL A 205 32.29 -14.11 11.61
C VAL A 205 31.43 -15.29 11.15
N GLY A 206 31.09 -15.38 9.85
CA GLY A 206 30.31 -16.50 9.28
C GLY A 206 28.84 -16.56 9.71
N ARG A 207 28.28 -15.45 10.16
CA ARG A 207 26.87 -15.40 10.60
C ARG A 207 25.94 -15.04 9.44
N TYR A 208 25.29 -16.05 8.86
CA TYR A 208 24.35 -15.96 7.74
C TYR A 208 22.90 -16.12 8.18
N GLY A 209 21.96 -15.98 7.24
CA GLY A 209 20.53 -16.18 7.49
C GLY A 209 19.89 -15.10 8.35
N VAL A 210 20.50 -13.90 8.41
CA VAL A 210 20.02 -12.78 9.23
C VAL A 210 19.83 -11.52 8.38
N MET A 211 18.88 -10.68 8.80
CA MET A 211 18.73 -9.31 8.35
C MET A 211 19.34 -8.38 9.40
N VAL A 212 20.06 -7.36 8.98
CA VAL A 212 20.49 -6.29 9.90
C VAL A 212 19.34 -5.32 10.09
N ALA A 213 18.84 -5.19 11.31
CA ALA A 213 17.79 -4.27 11.69
C ALA A 213 18.33 -3.13 12.56
N TYR A 214 17.75 -1.93 12.40
CA TYR A 214 18.04 -0.79 13.27
C TYR A 214 16.98 -0.73 14.38
N ARG A 215 17.38 -0.93 15.63
CA ARG A 215 16.50 -0.93 16.80
C ARG A 215 17.09 -0.07 17.92
N SER A 216 16.34 0.89 18.39
CA SER A 216 16.74 1.76 19.53
C SER A 216 18.15 2.35 19.40
N GLY A 217 18.52 2.81 18.21
CA GLY A 217 19.81 3.46 17.98
C GLY A 217 20.96 2.51 17.58
N VAL A 218 20.75 1.19 17.55
CA VAL A 218 21.80 0.22 17.24
C VAL A 218 21.39 -0.76 16.13
N CYS A 219 22.38 -1.25 15.39
CA CYS A 219 22.20 -2.27 14.36
C CYS A 219 22.32 -3.66 14.99
N VAL A 220 21.25 -4.47 14.88
CA VAL A 220 21.17 -5.82 15.43
C VAL A 220 20.83 -6.83 14.35
N PRO A 221 21.37 -8.07 14.43
CA PRO A 221 20.97 -9.15 13.54
C PRO A 221 19.62 -9.73 13.98
N VAL A 222 18.74 -9.95 13.02
CA VAL A 222 17.43 -10.58 13.20
C VAL A 222 17.34 -11.80 12.27
N PRO A 223 17.01 -12.98 12.74
CA PRO A 223 16.83 -14.17 11.89
C PRO A 223 15.82 -13.91 10.77
N LEU A 224 16.10 -14.39 9.55
CA LEU A 224 15.21 -14.20 8.41
C LEU A 224 13.84 -14.84 8.61
N GLU A 225 13.76 -15.95 9.36
CA GLU A 225 12.52 -16.63 9.72
C GLU A 225 11.58 -15.73 10.53
N GLU A 226 12.13 -14.80 11.31
CA GLU A 226 11.34 -13.82 12.06
C GLU A 226 10.80 -12.69 11.18
N VAL A 227 11.34 -12.50 9.98
CA VAL A 227 11.01 -11.40 9.07
C VAL A 227 10.10 -11.84 7.93
N VAL A 228 10.32 -13.06 7.42
CA VAL A 228 9.58 -13.58 6.26
C VAL A 228 8.08 -13.59 6.51
N GLY A 229 7.33 -13.03 5.54
CA GLY A 229 5.87 -12.95 5.61
C GLY A 229 5.31 -11.92 6.60
N ARG A 230 6.14 -11.29 7.42
CA ARG A 230 5.71 -10.23 8.35
C ARG A 230 5.78 -8.87 7.68
N ARG A 231 4.71 -8.12 7.83
CA ARG A 231 4.63 -6.72 7.41
C ARG A 231 4.55 -5.84 8.64
N LYS A 232 4.99 -4.60 8.50
CA LYS A 232 4.88 -3.58 9.54
C LYS A 232 3.82 -2.55 9.10
N PRO A 233 2.52 -2.83 9.29
CA PRO A 233 1.48 -1.83 9.06
C PRO A 233 1.60 -0.69 10.06
N VAL A 234 0.90 0.40 9.82
CA VAL A 234 0.73 1.48 10.80
C VAL A 234 -0.20 0.96 11.91
N PRO A 235 0.25 0.88 13.18
CA PRO A 235 -0.64 0.51 14.28
C PRO A 235 -1.77 1.52 14.42
N LEU A 236 -3.00 1.07 14.67
CA LEU A 236 -4.17 1.95 14.79
C LEU A 236 -4.10 2.88 16.01
N ASP A 237 -3.30 2.53 17.00
CA ASP A 237 -2.99 3.30 18.22
C ASP A 237 -1.69 4.12 18.09
N HIS A 238 -1.12 4.23 16.89
CA HIS A 238 0.15 4.93 16.70
C HIS A 238 0.02 6.44 17.03
N PRO A 239 0.97 7.03 17.80
CA PRO A 239 0.91 8.45 18.22
C PRO A 239 0.76 9.46 17.08
N MET A 240 1.28 9.16 15.88
CA MET A 240 1.11 10.02 14.72
C MET A 240 -0.33 10.10 14.23
N LEU A 241 -1.14 9.04 14.37
CA LEU A 241 -2.57 9.07 14.03
C LEU A 241 -3.33 9.98 15.00
N ASP A 242 -3.02 9.88 16.29
CA ASP A 242 -3.57 10.76 17.31
C ASP A 242 -3.17 12.23 17.06
N ALA A 243 -1.89 12.48 16.75
CA ALA A 243 -1.40 13.80 16.40
C ALA A 243 -2.12 14.36 15.15
N ALA A 244 -2.29 13.55 14.09
CA ALA A 244 -3.00 13.95 12.89
C ALA A 244 -4.44 14.40 13.21
N ARG A 245 -5.18 13.60 14.00
CA ARG A 245 -6.55 13.96 14.43
C ARG A 245 -6.57 15.24 15.27
N LYS A 246 -5.62 15.42 16.19
CA LYS A 246 -5.54 16.62 17.05
C LYS A 246 -5.25 17.91 16.30
N VAL A 247 -4.51 17.85 15.20
CA VAL A 247 -4.30 19.02 14.33
C VAL A 247 -5.42 19.21 13.30
N GLY A 248 -6.46 18.37 13.36
CA GLY A 248 -7.65 18.48 12.52
C GLY A 248 -7.53 17.78 11.17
N THR A 249 -6.54 16.92 10.96
CA THR A 249 -6.46 16.11 9.74
C THR A 249 -7.49 14.98 9.78
N CYS A 250 -8.29 14.85 8.72
CA CYS A 250 -9.25 13.76 8.56
C CYS A 250 -8.54 12.48 8.10
N LEU A 251 -8.83 11.34 8.73
CA LEU A 251 -8.32 10.03 8.34
C LEU A 251 -9.36 9.18 7.59
N GLY A 252 -10.57 9.73 7.38
CA GLY A 252 -11.67 9.06 6.69
C GLY A 252 -12.48 8.11 7.57
N ASP A 253 -12.20 8.06 8.88
CA ASP A 253 -12.87 7.19 9.87
C ASP A 253 -13.90 7.93 10.73
#